data_1756b9ebed0283937227aba6bdcf2769
#
_entry.id   1756b9ebed0283937227aba6bdcf2769
#
_cell.length_a   1.000
_cell.length_b   1.000
_cell.length_c   1.000
_cell.angle_alpha   90.00
_cell.angle_beta   90.00
_cell.angle_gamma   90.00
#
_symmetry.space_group_name_H-M   'P 1'
#
loop_
_entity.id
_entity.type
_entity.pdbx_description
1 polymer ?
#
loop_
_entity_poly.entity_id
_entity_poly.type
_entity_poly.pdbx_seq_one_letter_code
_entity_poly.pdbx_strand_id
1 'polypeptide(L)'
;MAGKVVVITGGFGDLGWASAVRLKEEGCKVALLDLKVDDSDKAKGAGMLAIAVDITDEEQVRAAFETVRQRLGLVEVLVNTAARFIFKGVDASVEDWIEICRVNLGGTSLVAKHAVMQMKELGKGSIINFSSVSGFVGQPEFATYNATKFGLRGLTKCWAQDLAPYNIRVNTVCPGYIYTSAFINSCKDLGRDIEEEDRRAGAMHLLNRQGQPQEVAGPVAFLASDDASFMTGSDLVVDGGYLAR
;
A
#
# COMPACT_ATOMS: atom_id res chain seq x y z
N MET A 1 -7.22 17.85 5.82
CA MET A 1 -5.99 17.32 5.13
C MET A 1 -5.45 18.27 4.05
N ALA A 2 -6.10 19.41 3.83
CA ALA A 2 -5.80 20.35 2.75
C ALA A 2 -4.30 20.75 2.71
N GLY A 3 -3.72 20.64 1.51
CA GLY A 3 -2.33 21.03 1.24
C GLY A 3 -1.25 19.99 1.57
N LYS A 4 -1.54 18.92 2.34
CA LYS A 4 -0.57 17.84 2.61
C LYS A 4 -0.11 17.21 1.31
N VAL A 5 1.19 16.99 1.18
CA VAL A 5 1.77 16.27 0.02
C VAL A 5 1.81 14.79 0.33
N VAL A 6 1.17 14.00 -0.53
CA VAL A 6 1.04 12.55 -0.40
C VAL A 6 1.73 11.88 -1.57
N VAL A 7 2.55 10.87 -1.26
CA VAL A 7 3.12 9.95 -2.25
C VAL A 7 2.46 8.58 -2.08
N ILE A 8 2.02 7.99 -3.19
CA ILE A 8 1.40 6.65 -3.21
C ILE A 8 2.17 5.78 -4.20
N THR A 9 2.77 4.69 -3.75
CA THR A 9 3.39 3.68 -4.63
C THR A 9 2.33 2.69 -5.11
N GLY A 10 2.48 2.13 -6.32
CA GLY A 10 1.43 1.32 -6.92
C GLY A 10 0.15 2.12 -7.17
N GLY A 11 0.32 3.41 -7.53
CA GLY A 11 -0.74 4.41 -7.60
C GLY A 11 -1.80 4.15 -8.67
N PHE A 12 -1.52 3.32 -9.67
CA PHE A 12 -2.47 2.92 -10.72
C PHE A 12 -3.13 1.57 -10.43
N GLY A 13 -2.73 0.85 -9.37
CA GLY A 13 -3.48 -0.29 -8.86
C GLY A 13 -4.79 0.17 -8.18
N ASP A 14 -5.79 -0.71 -8.11
CA ASP A 14 -7.13 -0.36 -7.61
C ASP A 14 -7.12 0.27 -6.21
N LEU A 15 -6.32 -0.28 -5.27
CA LEU A 15 -6.22 0.24 -3.89
C LEU A 15 -5.45 1.56 -3.84
N GLY A 16 -4.36 1.67 -4.62
CA GLY A 16 -3.58 2.89 -4.75
C GLY A 16 -4.41 4.02 -5.35
N TRP A 17 -5.12 3.73 -6.44
CA TRP A 17 -5.99 4.70 -7.11
C TRP A 17 -7.15 5.17 -6.24
N ALA A 18 -7.87 4.23 -5.59
CA ALA A 18 -8.97 4.59 -4.70
C ALA A 18 -8.49 5.46 -3.53
N SER A 19 -7.33 5.13 -2.95
CA SER A 19 -6.70 5.92 -1.90
C SER A 19 -6.31 7.31 -2.41
N ALA A 20 -5.77 7.40 -3.63
CA ALA A 20 -5.39 8.66 -4.26
C ALA A 20 -6.59 9.59 -4.48
N VAL A 21 -7.67 9.05 -5.04
CA VAL A 21 -8.92 9.80 -5.27
C VAL A 21 -9.45 10.33 -3.94
N ARG A 22 -9.57 9.48 -2.93
CA ARG A 22 -10.07 9.89 -1.60
C ARG A 22 -9.20 10.98 -0.98
N LEU A 23 -7.88 10.84 -1.00
CA LEU A 23 -6.96 11.84 -0.45
C LEU A 23 -6.99 13.16 -1.23
N LYS A 24 -7.19 13.08 -2.54
CA LYS A 24 -7.38 14.26 -3.39
C LYS A 24 -8.68 15.01 -3.05
N GLU A 25 -9.77 14.30 -2.84
CA GLU A 25 -11.06 14.89 -2.40
C GLU A 25 -10.93 15.59 -1.04
N GLU A 26 -10.05 15.13 -0.17
CA GLU A 26 -9.73 15.78 1.11
C GLU A 26 -8.74 16.96 0.99
N GLY A 27 -8.39 17.36 -0.26
CA GLY A 27 -7.59 18.53 -0.55
C GLY A 27 -6.08 18.30 -0.54
N CYS A 28 -5.62 17.04 -0.52
CA CYS A 28 -4.19 16.72 -0.62
C CYS A 28 -3.63 16.99 -2.01
N LYS A 29 -2.33 17.26 -2.09
CA LYS A 29 -1.53 17.21 -3.31
C LYS A 29 -0.96 15.79 -3.46
N VAL A 30 -1.38 15.06 -4.48
CA VAL A 30 -1.08 13.63 -4.62
C VAL A 30 -0.09 13.39 -5.76
N ALA A 31 0.94 12.60 -5.47
CA ALA A 31 1.85 12.00 -6.44
C ALA A 31 1.69 10.47 -6.46
N LEU A 32 1.52 9.91 -7.64
CA LEU A 32 1.43 8.48 -7.91
C LEU A 32 2.76 7.99 -8.46
N LEU A 33 3.37 7.04 -7.80
CA LEU A 33 4.56 6.32 -8.26
C LEU A 33 4.15 4.91 -8.69
N ASP A 34 4.47 4.53 -9.93
CA ASP A 34 4.16 3.20 -10.44
C ASP A 34 5.20 2.78 -11.49
N LEU A 35 5.35 1.48 -11.73
CA LEU A 35 6.19 0.96 -12.82
C LEU A 35 5.68 1.42 -14.18
N LYS A 36 4.35 1.50 -14.35
CA LYS A 36 3.68 1.91 -15.58
C LYS A 36 2.75 3.07 -15.30
N VAL A 37 2.85 4.09 -16.10
CA VAL A 37 2.02 5.29 -16.03
C VAL A 37 1.22 5.46 -17.32
N ASP A 38 0.75 4.35 -17.90
CA ASP A 38 0.01 4.33 -19.18
C ASP A 38 -1.27 5.19 -19.10
N ASP A 39 -1.86 5.31 -17.91
CA ASP A 39 -3.01 6.16 -17.60
C ASP A 39 -2.62 7.55 -17.03
N SER A 40 -1.44 8.07 -17.41
CA SER A 40 -0.96 9.39 -16.93
C SER A 40 -1.97 10.52 -17.19
N ASP A 41 -2.73 10.45 -18.29
CA ASP A 41 -3.78 11.43 -18.61
C ASP A 41 -4.95 11.38 -17.62
N LYS A 42 -5.30 10.20 -17.12
CA LYS A 42 -6.28 10.04 -16.05
C LYS A 42 -5.81 10.70 -14.74
N ALA A 43 -4.56 10.49 -14.36
CA ALA A 43 -3.97 11.16 -13.20
C ALA A 43 -3.91 12.68 -13.37
N LYS A 44 -3.51 13.15 -14.54
CA LYS A 44 -3.48 14.57 -14.89
C LYS A 44 -4.89 15.19 -14.88
N GLY A 45 -5.88 14.51 -15.44
CA GLY A 45 -7.28 14.94 -15.40
C GLY A 45 -7.83 15.05 -13.96
N ALA A 46 -7.34 14.22 -13.06
CA ALA A 46 -7.66 14.27 -11.63
C ALA A 46 -6.78 15.27 -10.84
N GLY A 47 -5.88 16.01 -11.52
CA GLY A 47 -4.97 16.97 -10.88
C GLY A 47 -3.94 16.31 -9.96
N MET A 48 -3.46 15.13 -10.33
CA MET A 48 -2.41 14.38 -9.63
C MET A 48 -1.13 14.32 -10.45
N LEU A 49 0.02 14.18 -9.79
CA LEU A 49 1.32 13.98 -10.43
C LEU A 49 1.56 12.49 -10.60
N ALA A 50 1.84 12.01 -11.81
CA ALA A 50 2.23 10.63 -12.09
C ALA A 50 3.71 10.57 -12.47
N ILE A 51 4.45 9.62 -11.87
CA ILE A 51 5.88 9.41 -12.15
C ILE A 51 6.13 7.90 -12.30
N ALA A 52 6.76 7.50 -13.42
CA ALA A 52 7.20 6.12 -13.63
C ALA A 52 8.41 5.82 -12.74
N VAL A 53 8.32 4.79 -11.89
CA VAL A 53 9.35 4.42 -10.92
C VAL A 53 9.34 2.92 -10.66
N ASP A 54 10.48 2.26 -10.80
CA ASP A 54 10.74 0.99 -10.13
C ASP A 54 11.17 1.29 -8.69
N ILE A 55 10.32 0.91 -7.72
CA ILE A 55 10.61 1.14 -6.30
C ILE A 55 11.81 0.34 -5.77
N THR A 56 12.35 -0.58 -6.56
CA THR A 56 13.55 -1.37 -6.22
C THR A 56 14.84 -0.75 -6.76
N ASP A 57 14.73 0.35 -7.54
CA ASP A 57 15.84 1.15 -8.05
C ASP A 57 15.97 2.44 -7.23
N GLU A 58 17.02 2.53 -6.41
CA GLU A 58 17.21 3.66 -5.50
C GLU A 58 17.37 4.99 -6.23
N GLU A 59 18.02 5.02 -7.40
CA GLU A 59 18.20 6.27 -8.16
C GLU A 59 16.89 6.77 -8.74
N GLN A 60 16.03 5.89 -9.24
CA GLN A 60 14.69 6.26 -9.70
C GLN A 60 13.84 6.77 -8.54
N VAL A 61 13.86 6.10 -7.39
CA VAL A 61 13.14 6.55 -6.19
C VAL A 61 13.63 7.93 -5.76
N ARG A 62 14.94 8.14 -5.66
CA ARG A 62 15.53 9.44 -5.31
C ARG A 62 15.09 10.55 -6.26
N ALA A 63 15.17 10.32 -7.57
CA ALA A 63 14.77 11.30 -8.59
C ALA A 63 13.27 11.62 -8.52
N ALA A 64 12.43 10.61 -8.24
CA ALA A 64 10.99 10.79 -8.07
C ALA A 64 10.67 11.68 -6.86
N PHE A 65 11.29 11.43 -5.72
CA PHE A 65 11.08 12.25 -4.51
C PHE A 65 11.57 13.69 -4.69
N GLU A 66 12.66 13.89 -5.43
CA GLU A 66 13.11 15.24 -5.78
C GLU A 66 12.11 15.95 -6.70
N THR A 67 11.55 15.24 -7.69
CA THR A 67 10.49 15.77 -8.57
C THR A 67 9.23 16.14 -7.77
N VAL A 68 8.82 15.30 -6.82
CA VAL A 68 7.66 15.57 -5.94
C VAL A 68 7.93 16.83 -5.12
N ARG A 69 9.12 16.94 -4.50
CA ARG A 69 9.52 18.09 -3.71
C ARG A 69 9.43 19.40 -4.52
N GLN A 70 9.95 19.40 -5.74
CA GLN A 70 9.97 20.58 -6.62
C GLN A 70 8.56 20.99 -7.08
N ARG A 71 7.69 20.01 -7.37
CA ARG A 71 6.38 20.27 -7.96
C ARG A 71 5.24 20.41 -6.97
N LEU A 72 5.29 19.71 -5.85
CA LEU A 72 4.20 19.65 -4.87
C LEU A 72 4.62 20.20 -3.50
N GLY A 73 5.88 20.08 -3.14
CA GLY A 73 6.43 20.40 -1.81
C GLY A 73 6.96 19.17 -1.09
N LEU A 74 7.33 19.34 0.18
CA LEU A 74 7.84 18.25 1.03
C LEU A 74 6.76 17.21 1.31
N VAL A 75 7.12 15.94 1.22
CA VAL A 75 6.23 14.80 1.46
C VAL A 75 5.89 14.73 2.95
N GLU A 76 4.60 14.75 3.26
CA GLU A 76 4.07 14.59 4.62
C GLU A 76 3.44 13.21 4.84
N VAL A 77 2.91 12.57 3.77
CA VAL A 77 2.27 11.26 3.84
C VAL A 77 2.85 10.33 2.79
N LEU A 78 3.17 9.11 3.19
CA LEU A 78 3.55 8.02 2.29
C LEU A 78 2.55 6.87 2.43
N VAL A 79 2.01 6.39 1.30
CA VAL A 79 1.15 5.22 1.23
C VAL A 79 1.82 4.16 0.34
N ASN A 80 2.25 3.07 0.94
CA ASN A 80 2.95 1.97 0.27
C ASN A 80 1.95 0.89 -0.15
N THR A 81 1.39 0.98 -1.37
CA THR A 81 0.49 -0.04 -1.93
C THR A 81 1.15 -0.92 -2.98
N ALA A 82 2.31 -0.52 -3.53
CA ALA A 82 3.03 -1.33 -4.51
C ALA A 82 3.39 -2.70 -3.94
N ALA A 83 3.08 -3.76 -4.67
CA ALA A 83 3.39 -5.12 -4.26
C ALA A 83 3.55 -6.05 -5.46
N ARG A 84 4.43 -7.04 -5.31
CA ARG A 84 4.53 -8.22 -6.16
C ARG A 84 3.72 -9.35 -5.53
N PHE A 85 2.96 -10.04 -6.36
CA PHE A 85 2.18 -11.20 -5.97
C PHE A 85 2.87 -12.46 -6.51
N ILE A 86 3.40 -13.30 -5.62
CA ILE A 86 3.93 -14.63 -5.92
C ILE A 86 3.35 -15.55 -4.85
N PHE A 87 2.45 -16.43 -5.26
CA PHE A 87 1.77 -17.37 -4.38
C PHE A 87 2.41 -18.74 -4.56
N LYS A 88 3.29 -19.11 -3.64
CA LYS A 88 4.02 -20.38 -3.59
C LYS A 88 4.08 -20.89 -2.16
N GLY A 89 4.05 -22.20 -2.04
CA GLY A 89 4.19 -22.93 -0.77
C GLY A 89 5.65 -23.20 -0.38
N VAL A 90 5.89 -24.38 0.19
CA VAL A 90 7.22 -24.83 0.63
C VAL A 90 8.18 -25.08 -0.54
N ASP A 91 7.63 -25.29 -1.73
CA ASP A 91 8.33 -25.55 -2.98
C ASP A 91 8.77 -24.29 -3.75
N ALA A 92 8.57 -23.09 -3.16
CA ALA A 92 8.99 -21.84 -3.76
C ALA A 92 10.50 -21.85 -4.06
N SER A 93 10.88 -21.43 -5.27
CA SER A 93 12.28 -21.29 -5.66
C SER A 93 12.97 -20.13 -4.92
N VAL A 94 14.30 -20.13 -4.95
CA VAL A 94 15.09 -19.00 -4.40
C VAL A 94 14.78 -17.70 -5.14
N GLU A 95 14.54 -17.80 -6.46
CA GLU A 95 14.19 -16.67 -7.32
C GLU A 95 12.83 -16.08 -6.93
N ASP A 96 11.83 -16.92 -6.64
CA ASP A 96 10.52 -16.47 -6.13
C ASP A 96 10.68 -15.67 -4.84
N TRP A 97 11.51 -16.18 -3.91
CA TRP A 97 11.79 -15.51 -2.64
C TRP A 97 12.53 -14.18 -2.83
N ILE A 98 13.58 -14.17 -3.67
CA ILE A 98 14.35 -12.95 -3.94
C ILE A 98 13.43 -11.89 -4.54
N GLU A 99 12.65 -12.25 -5.56
CA GLU A 99 11.81 -11.29 -6.28
C GLU A 99 10.72 -10.69 -5.38
N ILE A 100 9.99 -11.53 -4.64
CA ILE A 100 8.90 -11.01 -3.80
C ILE A 100 9.42 -10.17 -2.62
N CYS A 101 10.53 -10.58 -1.99
CA CYS A 101 11.15 -9.82 -0.91
C CYS A 101 11.78 -8.52 -1.42
N ARG A 102 12.43 -8.55 -2.58
CA ARG A 102 13.02 -7.38 -3.23
C ARG A 102 11.99 -6.26 -3.41
N VAL A 103 10.80 -6.61 -3.91
CA VAL A 103 9.74 -5.62 -4.15
C VAL A 103 9.01 -5.26 -2.86
N ASN A 104 8.45 -6.26 -2.15
CA ASN A 104 7.49 -6.00 -1.07
C ASN A 104 8.16 -5.47 0.21
N LEU A 105 9.41 -5.81 0.46
CA LEU A 105 10.16 -5.36 1.64
C LEU A 105 11.24 -4.35 1.25
N GLY A 106 12.12 -4.71 0.32
CA GLY A 106 13.22 -3.87 -0.13
C GLY A 106 12.75 -2.56 -0.75
N GLY A 107 11.89 -2.64 -1.77
CA GLY A 107 11.33 -1.47 -2.45
C GLY A 107 10.51 -0.58 -1.52
N THR A 108 9.65 -1.17 -0.68
CA THR A 108 8.92 -0.43 0.35
C THR A 108 9.87 0.33 1.29
N SER A 109 11.00 -0.30 1.67
CA SER A 109 12.00 0.32 2.55
C SER A 109 12.76 1.46 1.86
N LEU A 110 13.11 1.31 0.58
CA LEU A 110 13.76 2.37 -0.20
C LEU A 110 12.86 3.61 -0.33
N VAL A 111 11.59 3.42 -0.64
CA VAL A 111 10.63 4.52 -0.72
C VAL A 111 10.46 5.21 0.63
N ALA A 112 10.32 4.42 1.71
CA ALA A 112 10.21 4.97 3.07
C ALA A 112 11.46 5.78 3.47
N LYS A 113 12.67 5.32 3.12
CA LYS A 113 13.94 6.04 3.36
C LYS A 113 13.89 7.47 2.80
N HIS A 114 13.46 7.63 1.54
CA HIS A 114 13.41 8.95 0.89
C HIS A 114 12.25 9.82 1.40
N ALA A 115 11.10 9.24 1.73
CA ALA A 115 10.01 9.96 2.37
C ALA A 115 10.40 10.50 3.76
N VAL A 116 11.04 9.67 4.58
CA VAL A 116 11.49 10.02 5.93
C VAL A 116 12.46 11.20 5.93
N MET A 117 13.33 11.32 4.95
CA MET A 117 14.24 12.48 4.84
C MET A 117 13.44 13.80 4.78
N GLN A 118 12.39 13.83 3.96
CA GLN A 118 11.53 15.03 3.82
C GLN A 118 10.60 15.22 5.03
N MET A 119 10.08 14.13 5.61
CA MET A 119 9.26 14.19 6.82
C MET A 119 10.05 14.70 8.03
N LYS A 120 11.33 14.34 8.16
CA LYS A 120 12.21 14.87 9.21
C LYS A 120 12.46 16.37 9.04
N GLU A 121 12.59 16.86 7.81
CA GLU A 121 12.68 18.30 7.52
C GLU A 121 11.40 19.04 7.91
N LEU A 122 10.22 18.40 7.72
CA LEU A 122 8.92 18.93 8.16
C LEU A 122 8.70 18.84 9.68
N GLY A 123 9.43 17.97 10.40
CA GLY A 123 9.19 17.66 11.81
C GLY A 123 7.89 16.87 12.07
N LYS A 124 7.32 16.23 11.06
CA LYS A 124 6.09 15.40 11.14
C LYS A 124 5.94 14.51 9.90
N GLY A 125 5.15 13.46 10.02
CA GLY A 125 4.80 12.61 8.89
C GLY A 125 3.87 11.45 9.24
N SER A 126 3.34 10.79 8.20
CA SER A 126 2.57 9.56 8.33
C SER A 126 2.95 8.57 7.24
N ILE A 127 3.39 7.38 7.62
CA ILE A 127 3.67 6.26 6.72
C ILE A 127 2.58 5.20 6.91
N ILE A 128 1.97 4.77 5.80
CA ILE A 128 0.91 3.78 5.77
C ILE A 128 1.37 2.64 4.88
N ASN A 129 1.70 1.50 5.49
CA ASN A 129 2.10 0.30 4.78
C ASN A 129 0.89 -0.58 4.50
N PHE A 130 0.83 -1.21 3.34
CA PHE A 130 -0.23 -2.17 3.02
C PHE A 130 0.24 -3.60 3.35
N SER A 131 -0.23 -4.11 4.51
CA SER A 131 -0.17 -5.53 4.80
C SER A 131 -1.38 -6.26 4.19
N SER A 132 -1.98 -7.18 4.89
CA SER A 132 -3.14 -7.99 4.48
C SER A 132 -3.61 -8.81 5.69
N VAL A 133 -4.79 -9.43 5.63
CA VAL A 133 -5.12 -10.58 6.51
C VAL A 133 -4.08 -11.69 6.41
N SER A 134 -3.43 -11.84 5.25
CA SER A 134 -2.28 -12.72 5.03
C SER A 134 -1.04 -12.38 5.88
N GLY A 135 -1.03 -11.28 6.59
CA GLY A 135 -0.04 -10.95 7.62
C GLY A 135 -0.41 -11.43 9.02
N PHE A 136 -1.53 -12.13 9.19
CA PHE A 136 -2.02 -12.64 10.48
C PHE A 136 -2.24 -14.16 10.49
N VAL A 137 -2.58 -14.74 9.35
CA VAL A 137 -2.94 -16.15 9.23
C VAL A 137 -2.13 -16.86 8.16
N GLY A 138 -1.97 -18.18 8.30
CA GLY A 138 -1.45 -19.03 7.23
C GLY A 138 -2.53 -19.35 6.21
N GLN A 139 -2.13 -19.40 4.94
CA GLN A 139 -2.99 -19.79 3.81
C GLN A 139 -2.24 -20.80 2.94
N PRO A 140 -2.91 -21.87 2.44
CA PRO A 140 -2.27 -22.83 1.52
C PRO A 140 -1.69 -22.10 0.30
N GLU A 141 -0.49 -22.48 -0.12
CA GLU A 141 0.22 -21.93 -1.28
C GLU A 141 0.59 -20.43 -1.21
N PHE A 142 0.53 -19.81 -0.03
CA PHE A 142 0.77 -18.38 0.16
C PHE A 142 2.03 -18.07 0.97
N ALA A 143 2.92 -19.05 1.20
CA ALA A 143 4.06 -18.86 2.11
C ALA A 143 4.93 -17.64 1.71
N THR A 144 5.25 -17.48 0.43
CA THR A 144 6.03 -16.33 -0.08
C THR A 144 5.36 -14.99 0.19
N TYR A 145 4.08 -14.88 -0.16
CA TYR A 145 3.31 -13.65 0.03
C TYR A 145 3.08 -13.34 1.51
N ASN A 146 2.61 -14.35 2.27
CA ASN A 146 2.35 -14.20 3.70
C ASN A 146 3.60 -13.74 4.44
N ALA A 147 4.77 -14.34 4.18
CA ALA A 147 6.02 -13.92 4.82
C ALA A 147 6.30 -12.43 4.63
N THR A 148 6.08 -11.87 3.43
CA THR A 148 6.27 -10.43 3.20
C THR A 148 5.23 -9.59 3.93
N LYS A 149 3.96 -10.05 4.02
CA LYS A 149 2.90 -9.32 4.72
C LYS A 149 3.05 -9.36 6.25
N PHE A 150 3.52 -10.48 6.83
CA PHE A 150 3.99 -10.52 8.21
C PHE A 150 5.21 -9.61 8.41
N GLY A 151 6.17 -9.62 7.49
CA GLY A 151 7.36 -8.76 7.52
C GLY A 151 7.02 -7.27 7.55
N LEU A 152 6.06 -6.82 6.73
CA LEU A 152 5.61 -5.41 6.71
C LEU A 152 5.02 -4.96 8.05
N ARG A 153 4.30 -5.83 8.75
CA ARG A 153 3.82 -5.53 10.11
C ARG A 153 4.98 -5.38 11.09
N GLY A 154 5.98 -6.26 10.98
CA GLY A 154 7.22 -6.16 11.77
C GLY A 154 7.97 -4.86 11.50
N LEU A 155 8.22 -4.52 10.22
CA LEU A 155 8.85 -3.27 9.80
C LEU A 155 8.09 -2.05 10.34
N THR A 156 6.76 -2.06 10.25
CA THR A 156 5.92 -0.97 10.76
C THR A 156 6.17 -0.69 12.24
N LYS A 157 6.28 -1.74 13.06
CA LYS A 157 6.54 -1.61 14.50
C LYS A 157 7.95 -1.08 14.79
N CYS A 158 8.96 -1.54 14.06
CA CYS A 158 10.33 -1.05 14.19
C CYS A 158 10.42 0.42 13.78
N TRP A 159 9.89 0.76 12.59
CA TRP A 159 9.93 2.14 12.10
C TRP A 159 9.11 3.10 12.98
N ALA A 160 8.02 2.64 13.58
CA ALA A 160 7.25 3.45 14.52
C ALA A 160 8.11 3.88 15.73
N GLN A 161 8.96 2.97 16.25
CA GLN A 161 9.89 3.29 17.33
C GLN A 161 11.02 4.23 16.86
N ASP A 162 11.64 3.93 15.72
CA ASP A 162 12.76 4.70 15.18
C ASP A 162 12.35 6.14 14.81
N LEU A 163 11.10 6.33 14.38
CA LEU A 163 10.62 7.59 13.81
C LEU A 163 9.76 8.43 14.78
N ALA A 164 9.34 7.88 15.91
CA ALA A 164 8.58 8.60 16.93
C ALA A 164 9.29 9.88 17.42
N PRO A 165 10.64 9.93 17.62
CA PRO A 165 11.32 11.15 18.01
C PRO A 165 11.20 12.30 17.00
N TYR A 166 10.82 12.01 15.76
CA TYR A 166 10.63 12.99 14.69
C TYR A 166 9.15 13.31 14.44
N ASN A 167 8.25 12.86 15.33
CA ASN A 167 6.81 13.02 15.17
C ASN A 167 6.28 12.40 13.84
N ILE A 168 6.86 11.29 13.43
CA ILE A 168 6.44 10.52 12.25
C ILE A 168 5.75 9.26 12.73
N ARG A 169 4.50 9.07 12.33
CA ARG A 169 3.69 7.89 12.64
C ARG A 169 3.86 6.84 11.55
N VAL A 170 3.85 5.57 11.92
CA VAL A 170 3.93 4.45 10.97
C VAL A 170 2.88 3.41 11.35
N ASN A 171 1.94 3.11 10.45
CA ASN A 171 0.88 2.14 10.67
C ASN A 171 0.70 1.23 9.46
N THR A 172 0.04 0.09 9.64
CA THR A 172 -0.40 -0.77 8.52
C THR A 172 -1.90 -0.68 8.33
N VAL A 173 -2.34 -0.72 7.07
CA VAL A 173 -3.69 -1.13 6.68
C VAL A 173 -3.63 -2.60 6.28
N CYS A 174 -4.57 -3.40 6.77
CA CYS A 174 -4.62 -4.84 6.57
C CYS A 174 -5.96 -5.25 5.96
N PRO A 175 -6.12 -5.17 4.62
CA PRO A 175 -7.34 -5.56 3.95
C PRO A 175 -7.57 -7.06 4.00
N GLY A 176 -8.85 -7.47 3.98
CA GLY A 176 -9.29 -8.81 3.59
C GLY A 176 -9.21 -9.01 2.08
N TYR A 177 -10.07 -9.88 1.53
CA TYR A 177 -10.22 -9.98 0.08
C TYR A 177 -11.00 -8.78 -0.44
N ILE A 178 -10.41 -8.09 -1.41
CA ILE A 178 -10.98 -6.89 -2.06
C ILE A 178 -11.18 -7.19 -3.54
N TYR A 179 -12.37 -6.89 -4.05
CA TYR A 179 -12.71 -7.08 -5.46
C TYR A 179 -11.95 -6.06 -6.32
N THR A 180 -10.91 -6.53 -6.98
CA THR A 180 -9.94 -5.72 -7.73
C THR A 180 -9.68 -6.29 -9.11
N SER A 181 -9.13 -5.48 -10.01
CA SER A 181 -8.63 -5.95 -11.29
C SER A 181 -7.61 -7.08 -11.15
N ALA A 182 -6.77 -7.05 -10.10
CA ALA A 182 -5.81 -8.12 -9.82
C ALA A 182 -6.51 -9.44 -9.48
N PHE A 183 -7.61 -9.40 -8.71
CA PHE A 183 -8.44 -10.57 -8.44
C PHE A 183 -9.06 -11.12 -9.73
N ILE A 184 -9.69 -10.26 -10.53
CA ILE A 184 -10.33 -10.65 -11.82
C ILE A 184 -9.30 -11.28 -12.77
N ASN A 185 -8.13 -10.66 -12.91
CA ASN A 185 -7.08 -11.16 -13.79
C ASN A 185 -6.54 -12.52 -13.30
N SER A 186 -6.36 -12.68 -11.98
CA SER A 186 -5.95 -13.96 -11.40
C SER A 186 -6.96 -15.08 -11.68
N CYS A 187 -8.28 -14.80 -11.59
CA CYS A 187 -9.30 -15.76 -11.96
C CYS A 187 -9.21 -16.17 -13.43
N LYS A 188 -9.04 -15.19 -14.33
CA LYS A 188 -8.88 -15.44 -15.78
C LYS A 188 -7.65 -16.27 -16.09
N ASP A 189 -6.50 -15.94 -15.51
CA ASP A 189 -5.23 -16.61 -15.72
C ASP A 189 -5.27 -18.08 -15.26
N LEU A 190 -6.07 -18.36 -14.22
CA LEU A 190 -6.28 -19.69 -13.67
C LEU A 190 -7.47 -20.43 -14.32
N GLY A 191 -8.15 -19.84 -15.28
CA GLY A 191 -9.35 -20.41 -15.92
C GLY A 191 -10.51 -20.65 -14.95
N ARG A 192 -10.62 -19.83 -13.90
CA ARG A 192 -11.67 -19.92 -12.86
C ARG A 192 -12.83 -19.00 -13.18
N ASP A 193 -14.04 -19.42 -12.79
CA ASP A 193 -15.23 -18.58 -12.88
C ASP A 193 -15.17 -17.44 -11.86
N ILE A 194 -15.28 -16.21 -12.33
CA ILE A 194 -15.12 -15.01 -11.50
C ILE A 194 -16.22 -14.93 -10.45
N GLU A 195 -17.48 -15.25 -10.80
CA GLU A 195 -18.59 -15.14 -9.87
C GLU A 195 -18.53 -16.23 -8.79
N GLU A 196 -18.06 -17.43 -9.14
CA GLU A 196 -17.85 -18.51 -8.17
C GLU A 196 -16.72 -18.16 -7.19
N GLU A 197 -15.59 -17.67 -7.69
CA GLU A 197 -14.46 -17.28 -6.84
C GLU A 197 -14.80 -16.03 -5.98
N ASP A 198 -15.61 -15.08 -6.49
CA ASP A 198 -16.11 -13.96 -5.69
C ASP A 198 -16.99 -14.44 -4.53
N ARG A 199 -17.95 -15.34 -4.81
CA ARG A 199 -18.78 -15.95 -3.76
C ARG A 199 -17.93 -16.70 -2.73
N ARG A 200 -16.94 -17.46 -3.19
CA ARG A 200 -16.02 -18.21 -2.32
C ARG A 200 -15.20 -17.28 -1.43
N ALA A 201 -14.59 -16.26 -1.99
CA ALA A 201 -13.85 -15.25 -1.26
C ALA A 201 -14.77 -14.48 -0.28
N GLY A 202 -15.97 -14.10 -0.75
CA GLY A 202 -16.98 -13.44 0.08
C GLY A 202 -17.38 -14.26 1.29
N ALA A 203 -17.62 -15.56 1.11
CA ALA A 203 -18.03 -16.48 2.17
C ALA A 203 -16.97 -16.64 3.30
N MET A 204 -15.73 -16.22 3.08
CA MET A 204 -14.69 -16.17 4.11
C MET A 204 -14.79 -14.96 5.04
N HIS A 205 -15.69 -14.02 4.77
CA HIS A 205 -15.91 -12.81 5.58
C HIS A 205 -17.24 -12.90 6.34
N LEU A 206 -17.32 -12.31 7.52
CA LEU A 206 -18.60 -12.24 8.26
C LEU A 206 -19.64 -11.40 7.53
N LEU A 207 -19.20 -10.38 6.78
CA LEU A 207 -20.08 -9.56 5.93
C LEU A 207 -20.49 -10.26 4.62
N ASN A 208 -20.05 -11.50 4.40
CA ASN A 208 -20.43 -12.39 3.29
C ASN A 208 -20.26 -11.77 1.89
N ARG A 209 -19.22 -10.96 1.71
CA ARG A 209 -18.79 -10.38 0.43
C ARG A 209 -17.32 -9.98 0.49
N GLN A 210 -16.71 -9.81 -0.67
CA GLN A 210 -15.45 -9.09 -0.76
C GLN A 210 -15.67 -7.59 -0.45
N GLY A 211 -14.61 -6.92 0.02
CA GLY A 211 -14.60 -5.47 0.14
C GLY A 211 -14.43 -4.79 -1.22
N GLN A 212 -14.66 -3.48 -1.27
CA GLN A 212 -14.39 -2.64 -2.43
C GLN A 212 -13.17 -1.74 -2.15
N PRO A 213 -12.38 -1.32 -3.17
CA PRO A 213 -11.23 -0.44 -3.00
C PRO A 213 -11.54 0.83 -2.19
N GLN A 214 -12.73 1.41 -2.37
CA GLN A 214 -13.18 2.61 -1.67
C GLN A 214 -13.35 2.39 -0.16
N GLU A 215 -13.68 1.16 0.26
CA GLU A 215 -13.81 0.82 1.68
C GLU A 215 -12.45 0.73 2.39
N VAL A 216 -11.37 0.54 1.62
CA VAL A 216 -9.98 0.59 2.12
C VAL A 216 -9.44 2.03 2.10
N ALA A 217 -9.87 2.84 1.14
CA ALA A 217 -9.43 4.23 0.99
C ALA A 217 -9.80 5.12 2.19
N GLY A 218 -10.97 4.88 2.83
CA GLY A 218 -11.39 5.59 4.03
C GLY A 218 -10.40 5.41 5.20
N PRO A 219 -10.09 4.18 5.62
CA PRO A 219 -9.03 3.87 6.59
C PRO A 219 -7.66 4.48 6.26
N VAL A 220 -7.25 4.49 4.98
CA VAL A 220 -6.02 5.17 4.55
C VAL A 220 -6.08 6.66 4.82
N ALA A 221 -7.19 7.33 4.45
CA ALA A 221 -7.37 8.76 4.69
C ALA A 221 -7.37 9.07 6.19
N PHE A 222 -8.02 8.24 7.03
CA PHE A 222 -7.98 8.35 8.48
C PHE A 222 -6.54 8.28 9.02
N LEU A 223 -5.75 7.28 8.64
CA LEU A 223 -4.35 7.15 9.10
C LEU A 223 -3.45 8.30 8.60
N ALA A 224 -3.76 8.90 7.45
CA ALA A 224 -3.05 10.06 6.92
C ALA A 224 -3.43 11.36 7.63
N SER A 225 -4.57 11.41 8.30
CA SER A 225 -5.12 12.59 8.98
C SER A 225 -4.57 12.76 10.40
N ASP A 226 -4.88 13.91 11.00
CA ASP A 226 -4.55 14.23 12.39
C ASP A 226 -5.50 13.51 13.37
N ASP A 227 -6.63 12.96 12.90
CA ASP A 227 -7.53 12.12 13.70
C ASP A 227 -6.84 10.85 14.19
N ALA A 228 -5.80 10.39 13.47
CA ALA A 228 -4.94 9.27 13.86
C ALA A 228 -3.68 9.72 14.64
N SER A 229 -3.65 10.94 15.20
CA SER A 229 -2.45 11.49 15.84
C SER A 229 -1.88 10.67 17.00
N PHE A 230 -2.70 9.85 17.66
CA PHE A 230 -2.25 8.94 18.74
C PHE A 230 -2.08 7.48 18.27
N MET A 231 -2.02 7.23 16.94
CA MET A 231 -1.83 5.90 16.37
C MET A 231 -0.47 5.79 15.68
N THR A 232 0.39 4.92 16.21
CA THR A 232 1.65 4.49 15.57
C THR A 232 1.97 3.05 15.95
N GLY A 233 2.64 2.29 15.07
CA GLY A 233 2.95 0.87 15.25
C GLY A 233 1.74 -0.05 15.22
N SER A 234 0.57 0.44 14.77
CA SER A 234 -0.71 -0.26 14.80
C SER A 234 -1.04 -0.92 13.47
N ASP A 235 -1.81 -2.02 13.57
CA ASP A 235 -2.38 -2.71 12.43
C ASP A 235 -3.88 -2.36 12.36
N LEU A 236 -4.31 -1.62 11.32
CA LEU A 236 -5.71 -1.29 11.06
C LEU A 236 -6.33 -2.33 10.12
N VAL A 237 -7.09 -3.25 10.69
CA VAL A 237 -7.74 -4.34 9.94
C VAL A 237 -9.00 -3.82 9.25
N VAL A 238 -9.15 -4.14 7.94
CA VAL A 238 -10.27 -3.76 7.08
C VAL A 238 -10.69 -4.99 6.27
N ASP A 239 -11.36 -5.94 6.93
CA ASP A 239 -11.46 -7.31 6.43
C ASP A 239 -12.88 -7.91 6.46
N GLY A 240 -13.91 -7.12 6.71
CA GLY A 240 -15.29 -7.63 6.78
C GLY A 240 -15.47 -8.76 7.80
N GLY A 241 -14.59 -8.85 8.82
CA GLY A 241 -14.62 -9.87 9.86
C GLY A 241 -13.92 -11.18 9.48
N TYR A 242 -13.04 -11.19 8.49
CA TYR A 242 -12.28 -12.38 8.11
C TYR A 242 -11.46 -12.96 9.28
N LEU A 243 -10.79 -12.10 10.05
CA LEU A 243 -9.95 -12.50 11.20
C LEU A 243 -10.75 -12.70 12.49
N ALA A 244 -12.03 -12.43 12.52
CA ALA A 244 -12.90 -12.58 13.70
C ALA A 244 -13.54 -13.97 13.83
N ARG A 245 -13.12 -14.92 13.00
CA ARG A 245 -13.58 -16.33 13.02
C ARG A 245 -12.62 -17.21 13.78
#